data_801678633b8c43f0d6a71e69c5fa2e22
#
_entry.id   801678633b8c43f0d6a71e69c5fa2e22
#
_cell.length_a   1.000
_cell.length_b   1.000
_cell.length_c   1.000
_cell.angle_alpha   90.00
_cell.angle_beta   90.00
_cell.angle_gamma   90.00
#
_symmetry.space_group_name_H-M   'P 1'
#
loop_
_entity.id
_entity.type
_entity.pdbx_description
1 polymer ?
#
loop_
_entity_poly.entity_id
_entity_poly.type
_entity_poly.pdbx_seq_one_letter_code
_entity_poly.pdbx_strand_id
1 'polypeptide(L)'
;DIVRYGGNQYISKTDNEDDRPTAVPASWDLFTEGFKFIGDWGADSTQYEYQVGNVVRHGGYTYRCIADHQNQIPPNEVYWTRLNYGFEWKGEWRDDAQYYEGDVIRYGDNSYVCILGHISEGDDYSSLSSGAEGSRPDLADSGQYWSALAIGSESSVLTTQGDLVYYSGAAPTRLPVGRDG
;
A
#
# COMPACT_ATOMS: atom_id res chain seq x y z
N ASP A 1 -24.18 28.51 -15.54
CA ASP A 1 -24.43 27.07 -15.37
C ASP A 1 -23.49 26.49 -14.31
N ILE A 2 -23.92 25.40 -13.65
CA ILE A 2 -23.08 24.63 -12.74
C ILE A 2 -22.82 23.26 -13.35
N VAL A 3 -21.57 22.87 -13.43
CA VAL A 3 -21.14 21.58 -13.97
C VAL A 3 -20.34 20.81 -12.92
N ARG A 4 -20.36 19.50 -13.05
CA ARG A 4 -19.47 18.61 -12.27
C ARG A 4 -18.33 18.14 -13.16
N TYR A 5 -17.11 18.36 -12.69
CA TYR A 5 -15.91 17.90 -13.37
C TYR A 5 -14.97 17.26 -12.34
N GLY A 6 -14.62 16.01 -12.59
CA GLY A 6 -13.92 15.21 -11.59
C GLY A 6 -14.73 15.05 -10.29
N GLY A 7 -14.12 15.36 -9.17
CA GLY A 7 -14.77 15.41 -7.87
C GLY A 7 -15.42 16.73 -7.53
N ASN A 8 -15.11 17.81 -8.29
CA ASN A 8 -15.49 19.18 -7.98
C ASN A 8 -16.72 19.65 -8.75
N GLN A 9 -17.34 20.72 -8.27
CA GLN A 9 -18.39 21.46 -9.00
C GLN A 9 -17.87 22.86 -9.33
N TYR A 10 -18.20 23.33 -10.52
CA TYR A 10 -17.77 24.61 -11.05
C TYR A 10 -18.97 25.40 -11.55
N ILE A 11 -18.91 26.73 -11.39
CA ILE A 11 -19.90 27.67 -11.93
C ILE A 11 -19.29 28.45 -13.09
N SER A 12 -20.03 28.47 -14.22
CA SER A 12 -19.62 29.24 -15.39
C SER A 12 -19.72 30.76 -15.13
N LYS A 13 -18.68 31.49 -15.49
CA LYS A 13 -18.62 32.96 -15.42
C LYS A 13 -19.03 33.59 -16.72
N THR A 14 -18.88 32.91 -17.83
CA THR A 14 -19.14 33.38 -19.18
C THR A 14 -19.87 32.29 -19.98
N ASP A 15 -20.48 32.67 -21.07
CA ASP A 15 -20.94 31.72 -22.06
C ASP A 15 -19.70 30.98 -22.62
N ASN A 16 -19.73 29.68 -22.59
CA ASN A 16 -18.63 28.86 -23.09
C ASN A 16 -19.21 27.57 -23.73
N GLU A 17 -18.46 26.99 -24.63
CA GLU A 17 -18.77 25.76 -25.32
C GLU A 17 -17.55 24.83 -25.23
N ASP A 18 -17.73 23.66 -24.66
CA ASP A 18 -16.72 22.61 -24.50
C ASP A 18 -15.46 22.98 -23.68
N ASP A 19 -15.47 24.11 -22.97
CA ASP A 19 -14.37 24.52 -22.10
C ASP A 19 -14.33 23.66 -20.83
N ARG A 20 -13.23 22.95 -20.64
CA ARG A 20 -13.00 22.18 -19.39
C ARG A 20 -12.63 23.15 -18.25
N PRO A 21 -13.25 23.03 -17.05
CA PRO A 21 -12.99 23.93 -15.93
C PRO A 21 -11.53 24.07 -15.52
N THR A 22 -10.76 23.00 -15.59
CA THR A 22 -9.33 22.98 -15.24
C THR A 22 -8.42 23.47 -16.38
N ALA A 23 -8.87 23.36 -17.63
CA ALA A 23 -8.11 23.81 -18.80
C ALA A 23 -8.31 25.31 -19.08
N VAL A 24 -9.49 25.86 -18.78
CA VAL A 24 -9.85 27.26 -19.02
C VAL A 24 -10.37 27.91 -17.72
N PRO A 25 -9.51 28.14 -16.73
CA PRO A 25 -9.94 28.65 -15.41
C PRO A 25 -10.52 30.08 -15.49
N ALA A 26 -10.27 30.82 -16.56
CA ALA A 26 -10.87 32.14 -16.77
C ALA A 26 -12.40 32.09 -16.95
N SER A 27 -12.93 31.00 -17.50
CA SER A 27 -14.37 30.82 -17.78
C SER A 27 -15.14 30.19 -16.61
N TRP A 28 -14.45 29.71 -15.59
CA TRP A 28 -15.04 28.93 -14.49
C TRP A 28 -14.55 29.40 -13.12
N ASP A 29 -15.44 29.36 -12.14
CA ASP A 29 -15.09 29.44 -10.72
C ASP A 29 -15.37 28.11 -10.04
N LEU A 30 -14.50 27.73 -9.12
CA LEU A 30 -14.75 26.55 -8.26
C LEU A 30 -15.93 26.87 -7.33
N PHE A 31 -17.02 26.13 -7.46
CA PHE A 31 -18.22 26.30 -6.64
C PHE A 31 -18.14 25.46 -5.37
N THR A 32 -17.74 24.20 -5.50
CA THR A 32 -17.59 23.29 -4.36
C THR A 32 -16.49 22.28 -4.63
N GLU A 33 -15.59 22.12 -3.67
CA GLU A 33 -14.67 21.00 -3.67
C GLU A 33 -15.39 19.72 -3.25
N GLY A 34 -15.01 18.62 -3.88
CA GLY A 34 -15.55 17.32 -3.58
C GLY A 34 -14.64 16.19 -4.00
N PHE A 35 -15.14 14.98 -3.83
CA PHE A 35 -14.43 13.76 -4.20
C PHE A 35 -15.28 12.90 -5.11
N LYS A 36 -14.63 12.22 -6.05
CA LYS A 36 -15.21 11.14 -6.84
C LYS A 36 -14.32 9.92 -6.71
N PHE A 37 -14.78 8.92 -5.96
CA PHE A 37 -14.06 7.66 -5.85
C PHE A 37 -14.15 6.89 -7.18
N ILE A 38 -12.99 6.53 -7.73
CA ILE A 38 -12.86 5.82 -9.01
C ILE A 38 -12.63 4.32 -8.79
N GLY A 39 -12.01 3.93 -7.68
CA GLY A 39 -11.60 2.55 -7.39
C GLY A 39 -10.11 2.43 -7.25
N ASP A 40 -9.57 1.28 -7.61
CA ASP A 40 -8.13 1.06 -7.61
C ASP A 40 -7.49 1.79 -8.80
N TRP A 41 -6.32 2.35 -8.59
CA TRP A 41 -5.56 2.96 -9.68
C TRP A 41 -5.25 1.92 -10.76
N GLY A 42 -5.52 2.25 -12.01
CA GLY A 42 -5.27 1.35 -13.14
C GLY A 42 -6.24 0.18 -13.27
N ALA A 43 -7.27 0.06 -12.40
CA ALA A 43 -8.23 -1.05 -12.48
C ALA A 43 -9.06 -1.05 -13.77
N ASP A 44 -9.31 0.12 -14.34
CA ASP A 44 -9.94 0.26 -15.64
C ASP A 44 -8.90 0.75 -16.66
N SER A 45 -8.40 -0.17 -17.45
CA SER A 45 -7.40 0.11 -18.49
C SER A 45 -7.90 1.01 -19.63
N THR A 46 -9.20 1.36 -19.64
CA THR A 46 -9.80 2.26 -20.62
C THR A 46 -9.98 3.69 -20.13
N GLN A 47 -9.83 3.92 -18.81
CA GLN A 47 -10.00 5.21 -18.15
C GLN A 47 -8.64 5.77 -17.72
N TYR A 48 -7.95 6.43 -18.62
CA TYR A 48 -6.62 6.97 -18.34
C TYR A 48 -6.60 8.44 -17.99
N GLU A 49 -7.75 9.13 -18.03
CA GLU A 49 -7.84 10.52 -17.60
C GLU A 49 -8.31 10.60 -16.15
N TYR A 50 -7.42 11.07 -15.28
CA TYR A 50 -7.75 11.43 -13.91
C TYR A 50 -7.94 12.93 -13.82
N GLN A 51 -9.01 13.36 -13.17
CA GLN A 51 -9.41 14.75 -13.03
C GLN A 51 -9.28 15.16 -11.57
N VAL A 52 -9.07 16.47 -11.34
CA VAL A 52 -9.00 17.03 -9.99
C VAL A 52 -10.21 16.59 -9.15
N GLY A 53 -9.93 16.08 -7.95
CA GLY A 53 -10.94 15.53 -7.03
C GLY A 53 -11.28 14.06 -7.27
N ASN A 54 -10.73 13.40 -8.28
CA ASN A 54 -10.79 11.94 -8.37
C ASN A 54 -10.01 11.31 -7.21
N VAL A 55 -10.53 10.24 -6.66
CA VAL A 55 -9.91 9.50 -5.55
C VAL A 55 -9.71 8.07 -5.97
N VAL A 56 -8.49 7.59 -5.83
CA VAL A 56 -8.10 6.21 -6.12
C VAL A 56 -7.44 5.57 -4.92
N ARG A 57 -7.51 4.24 -4.87
CA ARG A 57 -6.68 3.43 -3.98
C ARG A 57 -5.49 2.89 -4.76
N HIS A 58 -4.31 2.95 -4.17
CA HIS A 58 -3.09 2.37 -4.71
C HIS A 58 -2.17 1.93 -3.58
N GLY A 59 -1.81 0.66 -3.56
CA GLY A 59 -1.22 0.06 -2.38
C GLY A 59 -2.15 0.18 -1.17
N GLY A 60 -1.60 0.27 0.04
CA GLY A 60 -2.38 0.50 1.25
C GLY A 60 -2.98 1.90 1.40
N TYR A 61 -2.84 2.78 0.40
CA TYR A 61 -3.16 4.20 0.54
C TYR A 61 -4.26 4.66 -0.41
N THR A 62 -4.87 5.78 -0.03
CA THR A 62 -5.87 6.48 -0.85
C THR A 62 -5.30 7.84 -1.28
N TYR A 63 -5.43 8.14 -2.56
CA TYR A 63 -4.90 9.35 -3.17
C TYR A 63 -6.00 10.17 -3.82
N ARG A 64 -5.91 11.50 -3.70
CA ARG A 64 -6.73 12.47 -4.43
C ARG A 64 -5.92 13.07 -5.56
N CYS A 65 -6.49 13.08 -6.75
CA CYS A 65 -5.94 13.80 -7.89
C CYS A 65 -6.02 15.33 -7.65
N ILE A 66 -4.90 16.02 -7.81
CA ILE A 66 -4.75 17.47 -7.62
C ILE A 66 -4.46 18.22 -8.90
N ALA A 67 -4.13 17.52 -9.99
CA ALA A 67 -3.97 18.08 -11.33
C ALA A 67 -4.42 17.04 -12.35
N ASP A 68 -5.15 17.50 -13.38
CA ASP A 68 -5.60 16.60 -14.47
C ASP A 68 -4.39 15.94 -15.15
N HIS A 69 -4.49 14.66 -15.38
CA HIS A 69 -3.40 13.91 -15.99
C HIS A 69 -3.86 12.60 -16.61
N GLN A 70 -2.95 11.98 -17.35
CA GLN A 70 -3.09 10.62 -17.87
C GLN A 70 -2.00 9.72 -17.29
N ASN A 71 -2.37 8.55 -16.79
CA ASN A 71 -1.45 7.46 -16.42
C ASN A 71 -0.32 7.80 -15.43
N GLN A 72 -0.44 8.86 -14.61
CA GLN A 72 0.56 9.12 -13.58
C GLN A 72 0.25 8.26 -12.35
N ILE A 73 1.16 7.35 -12.04
CA ILE A 73 1.02 6.44 -10.90
C ILE A 73 1.23 7.17 -9.58
N PRO A 74 0.37 6.96 -8.54
CA PRO A 74 0.70 7.39 -7.17
C PRO A 74 1.89 6.58 -6.59
N PRO A 75 2.68 7.17 -5.67
CA PRO A 75 2.67 8.56 -5.24
C PRO A 75 3.48 9.44 -6.19
N ASN A 76 2.82 10.36 -6.86
CA ASN A 76 3.48 11.41 -7.63
C ASN A 76 2.89 12.74 -7.15
N GLU A 77 3.62 13.48 -6.33
CA GLU A 77 3.15 14.68 -5.64
C GLU A 77 2.76 15.83 -6.56
N VAL A 78 3.14 15.78 -7.85
CA VAL A 78 2.68 16.75 -8.87
C VAL A 78 1.20 16.53 -9.20
N TYR A 79 0.73 15.28 -9.16
CA TYR A 79 -0.62 14.89 -9.60
C TYR A 79 -1.49 14.34 -8.47
N TRP A 80 -0.89 13.85 -7.40
CA TRP A 80 -1.58 13.17 -6.34
C TRP A 80 -1.24 13.72 -4.96
N THR A 81 -2.23 13.86 -4.12
CA THR A 81 -2.05 14.05 -2.69
C THR A 81 -2.61 12.85 -1.93
N ARG A 82 -1.85 12.37 -0.97
CA ARG A 82 -2.28 11.25 -0.12
C ARG A 82 -3.34 11.73 0.87
N LEU A 83 -4.47 11.02 0.94
CA LEU A 83 -5.57 11.34 1.85
C LEU A 83 -5.47 10.60 3.18
N ASN A 84 -5.01 9.36 3.16
CA ASN A 84 -4.87 8.56 4.36
C ASN A 84 -3.68 7.60 4.26
N TYR A 85 -3.29 7.11 5.42
CA TYR A 85 -2.38 5.97 5.56
C TYR A 85 -3.26 4.74 5.82
N GLY A 86 -3.02 3.68 5.11
CA GLY A 86 -3.74 2.42 5.26
C GLY A 86 -2.81 1.24 5.00
N PHE A 87 -3.37 0.06 5.15
CA PHE A 87 -2.68 -1.19 4.84
C PHE A 87 -3.52 -1.98 3.84
N GLU A 88 -2.84 -2.65 2.93
CA GLU A 88 -3.47 -3.58 2.00
C GLU A 88 -2.88 -4.97 2.19
N TRP A 89 -3.73 -5.94 2.54
CA TRP A 89 -3.29 -7.32 2.70
C TRP A 89 -3.07 -7.99 1.35
N LYS A 90 -1.83 -8.46 1.09
CA LYS A 90 -1.42 -9.11 -0.16
C LYS A 90 -1.25 -10.63 -0.04
N GLY A 91 -1.45 -11.19 1.14
CA GLY A 91 -1.27 -12.62 1.39
C GLY A 91 0.18 -13.00 1.70
N GLU A 92 0.58 -14.20 1.28
CA GLU A 92 1.97 -14.66 1.41
C GLU A 92 2.90 -13.85 0.51
N TRP A 93 4.12 -13.62 0.98
CA TRP A 93 5.17 -13.04 0.16
C TRP A 93 5.41 -13.88 -1.09
N ARG A 94 5.62 -13.23 -2.21
CA ARG A 94 5.91 -13.85 -3.50
C ARG A 94 7.12 -13.20 -4.12
N ASP A 95 7.89 -14.02 -4.81
CA ASP A 95 8.96 -13.57 -5.69
C ASP A 95 8.40 -12.91 -6.96
N ASP A 96 9.17 -12.01 -7.58
CA ASP A 96 8.79 -11.26 -8.79
C ASP A 96 7.44 -10.50 -8.66
N ALA A 97 7.05 -10.15 -7.46
CA ALA A 97 5.82 -9.43 -7.20
C ALA A 97 6.09 -7.94 -6.96
N GLN A 98 5.24 -7.08 -7.52
CA GLN A 98 5.27 -5.66 -7.22
C GLN A 98 4.58 -5.39 -5.88
N TYR A 99 5.33 -4.81 -4.94
CA TYR A 99 4.81 -4.31 -3.67
C TYR A 99 4.90 -2.80 -3.59
N TYR A 100 3.91 -2.20 -2.95
CA TYR A 100 3.81 -0.76 -2.73
C TYR A 100 3.83 -0.45 -1.24
N GLU A 101 4.21 0.78 -0.90
CA GLU A 101 4.17 1.27 0.48
C GLU A 101 2.78 1.05 1.09
N GLY A 102 2.70 0.45 2.27
CA GLY A 102 1.46 0.08 2.94
C GLY A 102 0.93 -1.33 2.62
N ASP A 103 1.53 -2.04 1.67
CA ASP A 103 1.20 -3.45 1.44
C ASP A 103 1.66 -4.30 2.63
N VAL A 104 0.80 -5.18 3.09
CA VAL A 104 1.07 -6.10 4.19
C VAL A 104 1.11 -7.53 3.66
N ILE A 105 2.15 -8.24 4.00
CA ILE A 105 2.37 -9.64 3.61
C ILE A 105 2.62 -10.52 4.83
N ARG A 106 2.50 -11.81 4.64
CA ARG A 106 3.00 -12.83 5.55
C ARG A 106 4.23 -13.51 4.95
N TYR A 107 5.23 -13.72 5.77
CA TYR A 107 6.37 -14.56 5.46
C TYR A 107 6.74 -15.40 6.68
N GLY A 108 6.61 -16.73 6.54
CA GLY A 108 6.68 -17.62 7.69
C GLY A 108 5.58 -17.33 8.70
N ASP A 109 5.95 -17.22 9.97
CA ASP A 109 5.03 -16.90 11.06
C ASP A 109 4.87 -15.40 11.32
N ASN A 110 5.57 -14.56 10.53
CA ASN A 110 5.61 -13.13 10.72
C ASN A 110 4.78 -12.39 9.66
N SER A 111 4.30 -11.21 10.03
CA SER A 111 3.69 -10.26 9.10
C SER A 111 4.57 -9.02 8.97
N TYR A 112 4.66 -8.51 7.77
CA TYR A 112 5.48 -7.35 7.42
C TYR A 112 4.67 -6.34 6.64
N VAL A 113 5.02 -5.05 6.80
CA VAL A 113 4.50 -3.96 5.98
C VAL A 113 5.60 -3.44 5.08
N CYS A 114 5.27 -3.27 3.80
CA CYS A 114 6.15 -2.63 2.83
C CYS A 114 6.29 -1.14 3.16
N ILE A 115 7.51 -0.68 3.36
CA ILE A 115 7.85 0.73 3.67
C ILE A 115 8.50 1.45 2.49
N LEU A 116 8.90 0.70 1.46
CA LEU A 116 9.44 1.24 0.21
C LEU A 116 8.99 0.35 -0.95
N GLY A 117 8.28 0.95 -1.92
CA GLY A 117 7.78 0.22 -3.09
C GLY A 117 8.93 -0.39 -3.90
N HIS A 118 8.79 -1.67 -4.25
CA HIS A 118 9.79 -2.44 -4.99
C HIS A 118 9.17 -3.64 -5.71
N ILE A 119 9.91 -4.20 -6.64
CA ILE A 119 9.65 -5.56 -7.15
C ILE A 119 10.45 -6.50 -6.28
N SER A 120 9.80 -7.51 -5.70
CA SER A 120 10.47 -8.48 -4.85
C SER A 120 11.40 -9.37 -5.68
N GLU A 121 12.58 -9.59 -5.14
CA GLU A 121 13.56 -10.50 -5.68
C GLU A 121 13.78 -11.64 -4.69
N GLY A 122 13.65 -12.87 -5.18
CA GLY A 122 13.94 -14.08 -4.41
C GLY A 122 15.43 -14.36 -4.30
N ASP A 123 15.73 -15.48 -3.66
CA ASP A 123 17.10 -15.92 -3.37
C ASP A 123 17.82 -16.56 -4.56
N ASP A 124 17.56 -16.17 -5.77
CA ASP A 124 18.41 -16.72 -6.83
C ASP A 124 19.83 -16.18 -6.68
N TYR A 125 20.60 -16.91 -5.88
CA TYR A 125 22.02 -16.67 -5.60
C TYR A 125 22.88 -16.58 -6.88
N SER A 126 22.29 -16.92 -8.03
CA SER A 126 22.97 -16.90 -9.32
C SER A 126 23.02 -15.52 -9.96
N SER A 127 22.19 -14.56 -9.52
CA SER A 127 22.15 -13.19 -10.05
C SER A 127 22.88 -12.15 -9.19
N LEU A 128 23.49 -12.53 -8.07
CA LEU A 128 24.20 -11.66 -7.13
C LEU A 128 25.53 -11.08 -7.68
N SER A 129 25.64 -10.83 -8.97
CA SER A 129 26.81 -10.10 -9.51
C SER A 129 26.80 -8.60 -9.19
N SER A 130 25.76 -8.07 -8.53
CA SER A 130 25.61 -6.63 -8.26
C SER A 130 25.53 -6.26 -6.79
N GLY A 131 25.67 -7.20 -5.83
CA GLY A 131 25.66 -6.88 -4.39
C GLY A 131 24.29 -6.42 -3.87
N ALA A 132 23.21 -6.58 -4.63
CA ALA A 132 21.87 -6.39 -4.14
C ALA A 132 21.44 -7.67 -3.43
N GLU A 133 21.37 -7.64 -2.11
CA GLU A 133 20.72 -8.69 -1.35
C GLU A 133 19.22 -8.64 -1.65
N GLY A 134 18.58 -9.82 -1.82
CA GLY A 134 17.17 -9.91 -2.19
C GLY A 134 16.24 -9.18 -1.22
N SER A 135 15.07 -8.80 -1.69
CA SER A 135 14.07 -8.06 -0.88
C SER A 135 13.18 -8.95 -0.02
N ARG A 136 13.54 -10.21 0.20
CA ARG A 136 12.80 -11.12 1.06
C ARG A 136 12.85 -10.65 2.53
N PRO A 137 11.71 -10.66 3.26
CA PRO A 137 11.60 -10.01 4.58
C PRO A 137 12.54 -10.52 5.69
N ASP A 138 13.08 -11.72 5.57
CA ASP A 138 13.99 -12.34 6.55
C ASP A 138 15.48 -12.07 6.28
N LEU A 139 15.80 -11.38 5.20
CA LEU A 139 17.18 -11.05 4.87
C LEU A 139 17.66 -9.81 5.63
N ALA A 140 18.97 -9.73 5.87
CA ALA A 140 19.58 -8.67 6.68
C ALA A 140 19.30 -7.26 6.15
N ASP A 141 19.25 -7.09 4.82
CA ASP A 141 19.00 -5.81 4.16
C ASP A 141 17.52 -5.54 3.86
N SER A 142 16.64 -6.47 4.24
CA SER A 142 15.19 -6.31 4.03
C SER A 142 14.59 -5.12 4.77
N GLY A 143 15.26 -4.62 5.80
CA GLY A 143 14.82 -3.47 6.59
C GLY A 143 14.67 -2.15 5.80
N GLN A 144 15.20 -2.07 4.59
CA GLN A 144 14.93 -0.94 3.71
C GLN A 144 13.57 -1.05 3.00
N TYR A 145 13.04 -2.26 2.82
CA TYR A 145 11.78 -2.51 2.10
C TYR A 145 10.63 -2.88 3.05
N TRP A 146 10.96 -3.55 4.14
CA TRP A 146 9.98 -4.14 5.04
C TRP A 146 10.17 -3.69 6.48
N SER A 147 9.08 -3.47 7.17
CA SER A 147 9.05 -3.33 8.62
C SER A 147 8.19 -4.45 9.22
N ALA A 148 8.67 -5.09 10.28
CA ALA A 148 7.90 -6.10 10.97
C ALA A 148 6.64 -5.47 11.59
N LEU A 149 5.48 -6.01 11.24
CA LEU A 149 4.17 -5.57 11.75
C LEU A 149 3.72 -6.47 12.91
N ALA A 150 3.90 -7.79 12.77
CA ALA A 150 3.65 -8.76 13.81
C ALA A 150 4.69 -9.87 13.68
N ILE A 151 5.30 -10.19 14.79
CA ILE A 151 6.24 -11.29 14.90
C ILE A 151 5.50 -12.43 15.55
N GLY A 152 5.33 -13.55 14.80
CA GLY A 152 4.86 -14.80 15.35
C GLY A 152 5.81 -15.24 16.45
N SER A 153 5.29 -15.69 17.58
CA SER A 153 6.15 -16.30 18.56
C SER A 153 6.72 -17.58 17.96
N GLU A 154 8.02 -17.73 17.95
CA GLU A 154 8.63 -19.06 17.83
C GLU A 154 8.23 -19.87 19.06
N SER A 155 6.96 -20.17 19.20
CA SER A 155 6.43 -20.94 20.32
C SER A 155 6.54 -22.44 20.05
N SER A 156 7.72 -22.89 19.69
CA SER A 156 8.06 -24.30 19.91
C SER A 156 8.43 -24.57 21.38
N VAL A 157 7.99 -23.71 22.30
CA VAL A 157 8.12 -24.01 23.73
C VAL A 157 7.29 -25.24 24.12
N LEU A 158 6.17 -25.44 23.42
CA LEU A 158 5.31 -26.62 23.62
C LEU A 158 5.63 -27.69 22.56
N THR A 159 6.19 -28.80 22.95
CA THR A 159 6.58 -29.89 22.04
C THR A 159 5.72 -31.13 22.17
N THR A 160 4.87 -31.18 23.16
CA THR A 160 4.05 -32.37 23.47
C THR A 160 2.67 -31.94 23.93
N GLN A 161 1.64 -32.70 23.56
CA GLN A 161 0.27 -32.45 24.04
C GLN A 161 0.23 -32.53 25.60
N GLY A 162 -0.28 -31.46 26.20
CA GLY A 162 -0.36 -31.33 27.65
C GLY A 162 0.77 -30.51 28.28
N ASP A 163 1.76 -30.07 27.48
CA ASP A 163 2.77 -29.14 27.99
C ASP A 163 2.11 -27.79 28.37
N LEU A 164 2.61 -27.18 29.41
CA LEU A 164 2.22 -25.84 29.85
C LEU A 164 3.39 -24.88 29.72
N VAL A 165 3.09 -23.64 29.38
CA VAL A 165 4.06 -22.55 29.41
C VAL A 165 3.86 -21.77 30.70
N TYR A 166 4.92 -21.50 31.42
CA TYR A 166 4.93 -20.54 32.51
C TYR A 166 5.98 -19.46 32.27
N TYR A 167 5.79 -18.31 32.88
CA TYR A 167 6.68 -17.18 32.72
C TYR A 167 7.63 -17.11 33.93
N SER A 168 8.92 -17.35 33.73
CA SER A 168 9.93 -17.35 34.79
C SER A 168 10.57 -15.96 35.02
N GLY A 169 9.96 -14.89 34.47
CA GLY A 169 10.40 -13.51 34.66
C GLY A 169 11.25 -12.93 33.51
N ALA A 170 11.88 -13.75 32.70
CA ALA A 170 12.70 -13.29 31.56
C ALA A 170 12.26 -13.87 30.21
N ALA A 171 11.72 -15.09 30.19
CA ALA A 171 11.26 -15.76 28.97
C ALA A 171 10.18 -16.78 29.30
N PRO A 172 9.30 -17.11 28.35
CA PRO A 172 8.40 -18.23 28.48
C PRO A 172 9.20 -19.55 28.58
N THR A 173 8.86 -20.37 29.55
CA THR A 173 9.54 -21.64 29.84
C THR A 173 8.53 -22.77 29.78
N ARG A 174 8.91 -23.88 29.16
CA ARG A 174 8.09 -25.05 29.08
C ARG A 174 8.05 -25.81 30.44
N LEU A 175 6.85 -26.15 30.88
CA LEU A 175 6.65 -27.15 31.94
C LEU A 175 6.22 -28.45 31.27
N PRO A 176 7.08 -29.47 31.20
CA PRO A 176 6.73 -30.72 30.56
C PRO A 176 5.64 -31.46 31.36
N VAL A 177 4.83 -32.24 30.67
CA VAL A 177 3.89 -33.16 31.32
C VAL A 177 4.67 -34.11 32.23
N GLY A 178 4.26 -34.24 33.49
CA GLY A 178 4.86 -35.18 34.41
C GLY A 178 4.80 -36.61 33.85
N ARG A 179 5.91 -37.32 33.90
CA ARG A 179 5.88 -38.76 33.64
C ARG A 179 5.13 -39.39 34.80
N ASP A 180 4.01 -40.04 34.52
CA ASP A 180 3.39 -40.95 35.48
C ASP A 180 4.39 -42.04 35.75
N GLY A 181 4.75 -42.21 37.03
CA GLY A 181 5.64 -43.23 37.51
C GLY A 181 4.99 -44.60 37.52
#